data_500f206b6ff84449aaced5ced098fa46
#
_entry.id   500f206b6ff84449aaced5ced098fa46
#
_cell.length_a   1.000
_cell.length_b   1.000
_cell.length_c   1.000
_cell.angle_alpha   90.00
_cell.angle_beta   90.00
_cell.angle_gamma   90.00
#
_symmetry.space_group_name_H-M   'P 1'
#
loop_
_entity.id
_entity.type
_entity.pdbx_description
1 polymer ?
#
loop_
_entity_poly.entity_id
_entity_poly.type
_entity_poly.pdbx_seq_one_letter_code
_entity_poly.pdbx_strand_id
1 'polypeptide(L)'
;MMSNTLLATAFSDLSTPLIADACLRAKVPLRVAPFGIRPVVQGMRVAGRVLPARHRGSVDTFLEVMKKALPGDVLVVDNESRGDESCIGDLTVLEAQASGLAGLVVRGYHRDTHELVRIGFPVFSYGSYPAGPRRLDQRSSQDLSSAQWDRFTVDHDDVVFADDDGVLFVPSSAIEKVLEAATSICKVERRQADTIQAGKKLSEQLDFDSYIAKRDSDPSYTLRKHLRERGGAVEE
;
A
#
# COMPACT_ATOMS: atom_id res chain seq x y z
N MET A 1 -18.35 7.22 1.93
CA MET A 1 -17.09 6.46 2.02
C MET A 1 -17.23 5.20 1.17
N MET A 2 -16.26 4.90 0.31
CA MET A 2 -16.28 3.70 -0.54
C MET A 2 -16.24 2.43 0.32
N SER A 3 -16.99 1.39 -0.06
CA SER A 3 -16.96 0.12 0.69
C SER A 3 -15.66 -0.65 0.43
N ASN A 4 -15.23 -1.49 1.40
CA ASN A 4 -14.05 -2.32 1.25
C ASN A 4 -14.11 -3.25 0.04
N THR A 5 -15.28 -3.77 -0.30
CA THR A 5 -15.50 -4.59 -1.51
C THR A 5 -15.19 -3.81 -2.79
N LEU A 6 -15.63 -2.55 -2.87
CA LEU A 6 -15.34 -1.69 -4.02
C LEU A 6 -13.85 -1.32 -4.08
N LEU A 7 -13.20 -1.07 -2.94
CA LEU A 7 -11.76 -0.83 -2.87
C LEU A 7 -10.96 -2.03 -3.39
N ALA A 8 -11.26 -3.23 -2.92
CA ALA A 8 -10.61 -4.47 -3.36
C ALA A 8 -10.83 -4.71 -4.86
N THR A 9 -12.06 -4.52 -5.35
CA THR A 9 -12.38 -4.65 -6.78
C THR A 9 -11.61 -3.63 -7.63
N ALA A 10 -11.58 -2.36 -7.23
CA ALA A 10 -10.84 -1.33 -7.95
C ALA A 10 -9.32 -1.61 -7.97
N PHE A 11 -8.78 -2.14 -6.88
CA PHE A 11 -7.35 -2.47 -6.79
C PHE A 11 -6.97 -3.75 -7.51
N SER A 12 -7.92 -4.63 -7.89
CA SER A 12 -7.60 -5.89 -8.58
C SER A 12 -6.81 -5.70 -9.88
N ASP A 13 -7.08 -4.63 -10.61
CA ASP A 13 -6.44 -4.28 -11.89
C ASP A 13 -5.36 -3.19 -11.77
N LEU A 14 -5.14 -2.65 -10.58
CA LEU A 14 -4.17 -1.60 -10.29
C LEU A 14 -3.00 -2.17 -9.48
N SER A 15 -1.94 -1.39 -9.27
CA SER A 15 -0.80 -1.72 -8.41
C SER A 15 -0.46 -0.54 -7.51
N THR A 16 0.33 -0.80 -6.45
CA THR A 16 0.77 0.30 -5.56
C THR A 16 1.57 1.37 -6.30
N PRO A 17 2.44 1.11 -7.30
CA PRO A 17 3.03 2.14 -8.15
C PRO A 17 2.00 3.02 -8.87
N LEU A 18 0.97 2.42 -9.48
CA LEU A 18 -0.10 3.20 -10.15
C LEU A 18 -0.89 4.10 -9.18
N ILE A 19 -1.13 3.62 -7.95
CA ILE A 19 -1.75 4.44 -6.91
C ILE A 19 -0.82 5.57 -6.47
N ALA A 20 0.49 5.32 -6.37
CA ALA A 20 1.48 6.34 -6.03
C ALA A 20 1.52 7.47 -7.08
N ASP A 21 1.60 7.11 -8.35
CA ASP A 21 1.57 8.08 -9.47
C ASP A 21 0.26 8.85 -9.52
N ALA A 22 -0.86 8.15 -9.25
CA ALA A 22 -2.16 8.80 -9.15
C ALA A 22 -2.24 9.81 -8.00
N CYS A 23 -1.62 9.52 -6.86
CA CYS A 23 -1.53 10.50 -5.76
C CYS A 23 -0.77 11.76 -6.20
N LEU A 24 0.35 11.60 -6.91
CA LEU A 24 1.11 12.74 -7.44
C LEU A 24 0.27 13.56 -8.42
N ARG A 25 -0.39 12.90 -9.39
CA ARG A 25 -1.28 13.53 -10.37
C ARG A 25 -2.45 14.27 -9.72
N ALA A 26 -3.08 13.65 -8.73
CA ALA A 26 -4.21 14.21 -7.98
C ALA A 26 -3.78 15.22 -6.91
N LYS A 27 -2.47 15.50 -6.74
CA LYS A 27 -1.92 16.37 -5.69
C LYS A 27 -2.37 15.94 -4.29
N VAL A 28 -2.38 14.63 -4.05
CA VAL A 28 -2.61 14.02 -2.74
C VAL A 28 -1.25 13.71 -2.12
N PRO A 29 -1.00 14.02 -0.84
CA PRO A 29 0.25 13.66 -0.20
C PRO A 29 0.56 12.17 -0.33
N LEU A 30 1.73 11.83 -0.85
CA LEU A 30 2.18 10.46 -1.00
C LEU A 30 2.67 9.93 0.35
N ARG A 31 1.97 8.93 0.91
CA ARG A 31 2.27 8.30 2.19
C ARG A 31 2.60 6.84 1.98
N VAL A 32 3.88 6.55 1.73
CA VAL A 32 4.40 5.19 1.50
C VAL A 32 5.07 4.70 2.76
N ALA A 33 4.82 3.45 3.14
CA ALA A 33 5.53 2.79 4.23
C ALA A 33 7.04 2.75 3.94
N PRO A 34 7.91 2.87 4.95
CA PRO A 34 9.36 2.77 4.76
C PRO A 34 9.75 1.50 4.01
N PHE A 35 10.85 1.58 3.26
CA PHE A 35 11.37 0.45 2.49
C PHE A 35 11.59 -0.79 3.36
N GLY A 36 11.32 -1.96 2.79
CA GLY A 36 11.57 -3.26 3.42
C GLY A 36 10.30 -4.04 3.81
N ILE A 37 9.14 -3.39 3.89
CA ILE A 37 7.88 -4.11 4.10
C ILE A 37 7.52 -4.93 2.85
N ARG A 38 7.18 -6.20 3.04
CA ARG A 38 6.86 -7.14 1.96
C ARG A 38 5.74 -8.09 2.37
N PRO A 39 5.01 -8.65 1.41
CA PRO A 39 4.09 -9.75 1.71
C PRO A 39 4.85 -10.99 2.19
N VAL A 40 4.25 -11.76 3.09
CA VAL A 40 4.80 -13.06 3.54
C VAL A 40 4.87 -14.05 2.38
N VAL A 41 3.92 -13.99 1.47
CA VAL A 41 3.91 -14.79 0.23
C VAL A 41 3.81 -13.83 -0.95
N GLN A 42 4.71 -13.97 -1.90
CA GLN A 42 4.71 -13.19 -3.14
C GLN A 42 3.36 -13.29 -3.87
N GLY A 43 2.90 -12.18 -4.40
CA GLY A 43 1.62 -12.08 -5.10
C GLY A 43 0.44 -11.78 -4.17
N MET A 44 0.62 -11.75 -2.85
CA MET A 44 -0.42 -11.29 -1.94
C MET A 44 -0.74 -9.82 -2.18
N ARG A 45 -2.03 -9.50 -2.13
CA ARG A 45 -2.53 -8.14 -2.35
C ARG A 45 -3.65 -7.84 -1.36
N VAL A 46 -3.74 -6.60 -0.93
CA VAL A 46 -4.84 -6.15 -0.09
C VAL A 46 -5.14 -4.68 -0.30
N ALA A 47 -6.42 -4.33 -0.28
CA ALA A 47 -6.90 -2.96 -0.19
C ALA A 47 -8.12 -2.93 0.74
N GLY A 48 -8.17 -1.94 1.62
CA GLY A 48 -9.27 -1.77 2.55
C GLY A 48 -9.08 -0.58 3.47
N ARG A 49 -10.11 -0.29 4.24
CA ARG A 49 -10.05 0.74 5.28
C ARG A 49 -9.05 0.32 6.36
N VAL A 50 -8.26 1.27 6.83
CA VAL A 50 -7.32 1.07 7.93
C VAL A 50 -8.07 0.80 9.24
N LEU A 51 -7.74 -0.32 9.89
CA LEU A 51 -8.11 -0.64 11.27
C LEU A 51 -6.83 -0.57 12.11
N PRO A 52 -6.54 0.57 12.77
CA PRO A 52 -5.24 0.79 13.39
C PRO A 52 -5.13 0.13 14.75
N ALA A 53 -3.92 -0.40 15.07
CA ALA A 53 -3.58 -0.90 16.40
C ALA A 53 -2.10 -0.65 16.72
N ARG A 54 -1.81 -0.12 17.92
CA ARG A 54 -0.45 -0.05 18.47
C ARG A 54 -0.21 -1.22 19.40
N HIS A 55 0.83 -1.98 19.10
CA HIS A 55 1.20 -3.14 19.92
C HIS A 55 1.92 -2.73 21.21
N ARG A 56 1.48 -3.30 22.34
CA ARG A 56 2.05 -3.01 23.67
C ARG A 56 2.66 -4.24 24.36
N GLY A 57 3.02 -5.25 23.57
CA GLY A 57 3.58 -6.50 24.09
C GLY A 57 2.55 -7.58 24.40
N SER A 58 1.28 -7.35 24.07
CA SER A 58 0.20 -8.34 24.26
C SER A 58 -0.77 -8.33 23.06
N VAL A 59 -1.36 -9.47 22.79
CA VAL A 59 -2.34 -9.65 21.70
C VAL A 59 -3.72 -9.03 22.03
N ASP A 60 -3.98 -8.66 23.27
CA ASP A 60 -5.26 -8.10 23.73
C ASP A 60 -5.67 -6.87 22.94
N THR A 61 -4.71 -6.01 22.54
CA THR A 61 -4.94 -4.86 21.67
C THR A 61 -5.55 -5.26 20.33
N PHE A 62 -5.04 -6.35 19.72
CA PHE A 62 -5.55 -6.86 18.46
C PHE A 62 -6.94 -7.45 18.59
N LEU A 63 -7.16 -8.27 19.63
CA LEU A 63 -8.47 -8.86 19.90
C LEU A 63 -9.54 -7.79 20.17
N GLU A 64 -9.16 -6.70 20.86
CA GLU A 64 -10.09 -5.61 21.12
C GLU A 64 -10.45 -4.82 19.86
N VAL A 65 -9.48 -4.50 19.01
CA VAL A 65 -9.75 -3.74 17.79
C VAL A 65 -10.56 -4.57 16.77
N MET A 66 -10.28 -5.87 16.66
CA MET A 66 -11.01 -6.79 15.78
C MET A 66 -12.50 -6.88 16.11
N LYS A 67 -12.91 -6.70 17.38
CA LYS A 67 -14.34 -6.62 17.75
C LYS A 67 -15.07 -5.43 17.11
N LYS A 68 -14.37 -4.42 16.66
CA LYS A 68 -14.91 -3.22 16.01
C LYS A 68 -14.74 -3.22 14.50
N ALA A 69 -14.14 -4.29 13.96
CA ALA A 69 -13.85 -4.44 12.54
C ALA A 69 -15.12 -4.47 11.70
N LEU A 70 -15.06 -3.86 10.54
CA LEU A 70 -16.04 -4.09 9.48
C LEU A 70 -15.47 -5.07 8.46
N PRO A 71 -16.32 -5.84 7.77
CA PRO A 71 -15.85 -6.77 6.75
C PRO A 71 -14.95 -6.11 5.72
N GLY A 72 -13.77 -6.70 5.49
CA GLY A 72 -12.78 -6.21 4.55
C GLY A 72 -11.85 -5.10 5.08
N ASP A 73 -11.94 -4.71 6.35
CA ASP A 73 -10.93 -3.83 6.96
C ASP A 73 -9.55 -4.51 6.95
N VAL A 74 -8.51 -3.71 6.99
CA VAL A 74 -7.12 -4.17 7.07
C VAL A 74 -6.54 -3.75 8.41
N LEU A 75 -6.10 -4.72 9.22
CA LEU A 75 -5.44 -4.45 10.48
C LEU A 75 -4.05 -3.85 10.22
N VAL A 76 -3.86 -2.61 10.64
CA VAL A 76 -2.60 -1.88 10.49
C VAL A 76 -1.93 -1.75 11.85
N VAL A 77 -0.87 -2.54 12.05
CA VAL A 77 -0.19 -2.68 13.33
C VAL A 77 1.05 -1.81 13.38
N ASP A 78 1.13 -0.96 14.41
CA ASP A 78 2.36 -0.25 14.78
C ASP A 78 3.05 -0.97 15.94
N ASN A 79 4.18 -1.63 15.63
CA ASN A 79 5.11 -2.20 16.60
C ASN A 79 6.44 -1.44 16.64
N GLU A 80 6.41 -0.14 16.30
CA GLU A 80 7.56 0.77 16.38
C GLU A 80 8.79 0.30 15.57
N SER A 81 8.60 -0.59 14.58
CA SER A 81 9.68 -1.26 13.83
C SER A 81 10.69 -2.00 14.73
N ARG A 82 10.25 -2.47 15.89
CA ARG A 82 11.13 -3.18 16.83
C ARG A 82 11.73 -4.42 16.17
N GLY A 83 13.05 -4.53 16.22
CA GLY A 83 13.82 -5.63 15.63
C GLY A 83 14.12 -6.78 16.61
N ASP A 84 13.67 -6.68 17.85
CA ASP A 84 13.94 -7.63 18.94
C ASP A 84 12.72 -8.50 19.32
N GLU A 85 11.62 -8.33 18.61
CA GLU A 85 10.40 -9.11 18.83
C GLU A 85 9.56 -9.24 17.54
N SER A 86 8.78 -10.31 17.45
CA SER A 86 7.64 -10.42 16.54
C SER A 86 6.34 -10.10 17.29
N CYS A 87 5.41 -9.40 16.67
CA CYS A 87 4.15 -9.02 17.31
C CYS A 87 2.93 -9.79 16.82
N ILE A 88 3.03 -10.48 15.69
CA ILE A 88 1.96 -11.34 15.15
C ILE A 88 2.48 -12.74 14.83
N GLY A 89 1.59 -13.71 14.86
CA GLY A 89 1.81 -15.10 14.46
C GLY A 89 0.52 -15.71 13.92
N ASP A 90 0.51 -17.01 13.74
CA ASP A 90 -0.57 -17.79 13.12
C ASP A 90 -1.93 -17.57 13.78
N LEU A 91 -2.02 -17.65 15.10
CA LEU A 91 -3.29 -17.48 15.83
C LEU A 91 -3.88 -16.07 15.65
N THR A 92 -3.03 -15.03 15.62
CA THR A 92 -3.49 -13.66 15.35
C THR A 92 -4.02 -13.51 13.92
N VAL A 93 -3.37 -14.18 12.97
CA VAL A 93 -3.80 -14.17 11.56
C VAL A 93 -5.11 -14.93 11.37
N LEU A 94 -5.28 -16.09 12.00
CA LEU A 94 -6.53 -16.85 11.98
C LEU A 94 -7.69 -16.06 12.62
N GLU A 95 -7.45 -15.37 13.73
CA GLU A 95 -8.45 -14.51 14.37
C GLU A 95 -8.86 -13.34 13.47
N ALA A 96 -7.88 -12.71 12.79
CA ALA A 96 -8.13 -11.64 11.83
C ALA A 96 -9.02 -12.14 10.67
N GLN A 97 -8.71 -13.30 10.12
CA GLN A 97 -9.49 -13.93 9.06
C GLN A 97 -10.92 -14.26 9.55
N ALA A 98 -11.05 -14.85 10.73
CA ALA A 98 -12.34 -15.17 11.35
C ALA A 98 -13.18 -13.91 11.67
N SER A 99 -12.53 -12.79 11.96
CA SER A 99 -13.16 -11.49 12.17
C SER A 99 -13.57 -10.76 10.86
N GLY A 100 -13.34 -11.39 9.70
CA GLY A 100 -13.73 -10.86 8.39
C GLY A 100 -12.81 -9.75 7.85
N LEU A 101 -11.59 -9.63 8.38
CA LEU A 101 -10.58 -8.71 7.85
C LEU A 101 -10.10 -9.17 6.45
N ALA A 102 -9.55 -8.25 5.68
CA ALA A 102 -8.96 -8.55 4.36
C ALA A 102 -7.45 -8.86 4.43
N GLY A 103 -6.76 -8.42 5.49
CA GLY A 103 -5.33 -8.64 5.65
C GLY A 103 -4.75 -7.89 6.85
N LEU A 104 -3.43 -8.07 7.02
CA LEU A 104 -2.63 -7.37 8.03
C LEU A 104 -1.46 -6.64 7.38
N VAL A 105 -1.19 -5.43 7.86
CA VAL A 105 0.00 -4.64 7.51
C VAL A 105 0.70 -4.27 8.81
N VAL A 106 1.94 -4.73 8.98
CA VAL A 106 2.64 -4.71 10.26
C VAL A 106 3.93 -3.92 10.17
N ARG A 107 4.00 -2.80 10.88
CA ARG A 107 5.24 -2.07 11.12
C ARG A 107 6.05 -2.78 12.21
N GLY A 108 6.57 -3.95 11.87
CA GLY A 108 7.26 -4.88 12.75
C GLY A 108 7.49 -6.21 12.07
N TYR A 109 7.71 -7.24 12.87
CA TYR A 109 8.04 -8.58 12.42
C TYR A 109 6.93 -9.57 12.76
N HIS A 110 6.82 -10.61 11.95
CA HIS A 110 5.95 -11.76 12.20
C HIS A 110 6.77 -12.98 12.68
N ARG A 111 6.09 -13.99 13.18
CA ARG A 111 6.62 -15.34 13.40
C ARG A 111 5.68 -16.39 12.77
N ASP A 112 5.99 -17.66 12.94
CA ASP A 112 5.20 -18.78 12.44
C ASP A 112 5.03 -18.76 10.91
N THR A 113 6.08 -18.31 10.19
CA THR A 113 6.07 -18.08 8.73
C THR A 113 5.51 -19.27 7.95
N HIS A 114 5.89 -20.50 8.33
CA HIS A 114 5.38 -21.72 7.69
C HIS A 114 3.86 -21.82 7.75
N GLU A 115 3.28 -21.52 8.92
CA GLU A 115 1.82 -21.56 9.11
C GLU A 115 1.14 -20.38 8.39
N LEU A 116 1.74 -19.19 8.39
CA LEU A 116 1.22 -18.05 7.63
C LEU A 116 1.12 -18.34 6.14
N VAL A 117 2.14 -19.01 5.57
CA VAL A 117 2.13 -19.47 4.17
C VAL A 117 0.98 -20.46 3.93
N ARG A 118 0.73 -21.40 4.85
CA ARG A 118 -0.37 -22.38 4.74
C ARG A 118 -1.75 -21.76 4.87
N ILE A 119 -1.90 -20.76 5.76
CA ILE A 119 -3.16 -20.00 5.94
C ILE A 119 -3.48 -19.21 4.66
N GLY A 120 -2.46 -18.65 3.99
CA GLY A 120 -2.63 -17.93 2.74
C GLY A 120 -3.37 -16.58 2.88
N PHE A 121 -3.50 -16.05 4.10
CA PHE A 121 -4.13 -14.77 4.37
C PHE A 121 -3.12 -13.63 4.14
N PRO A 122 -3.51 -12.50 3.52
CA PRO A 122 -2.59 -11.41 3.22
C PRO A 122 -1.94 -10.81 4.47
N VAL A 123 -0.62 -10.95 4.59
CA VAL A 123 0.19 -10.38 5.68
C VAL A 123 1.42 -9.70 5.09
N PHE A 124 1.63 -8.44 5.46
CA PHE A 124 2.77 -7.60 5.06
C PHE A 124 3.55 -7.19 6.30
N SER A 125 4.87 -7.40 6.30
CA SER A 125 5.74 -7.09 7.44
C SER A 125 7.17 -6.82 6.98
N TYR A 126 8.04 -6.44 7.90
CA TYR A 126 9.48 -6.27 7.63
C TYR A 126 10.28 -7.58 7.68
N GLY A 127 9.61 -8.72 7.86
CA GLY A 127 10.23 -10.03 7.88
C GLY A 127 9.82 -10.87 9.10
N SER A 128 10.54 -11.97 9.34
CA SER A 128 10.27 -12.90 10.44
C SER A 128 11.29 -12.75 11.57
N TYR A 129 10.81 -12.93 12.80
CA TYR A 129 11.62 -13.02 14.01
C TYR A 129 11.03 -14.05 14.96
N PRO A 130 11.82 -15.00 15.53
CA PRO A 130 11.24 -16.14 16.25
C PRO A 130 10.72 -15.83 17.65
N ALA A 131 11.24 -14.80 18.32
CA ALA A 131 10.83 -14.47 19.68
C ALA A 131 9.66 -13.49 19.71
N GLY A 132 8.66 -13.78 20.51
CA GLY A 132 7.59 -12.84 20.85
C GLY A 132 8.06 -11.78 21.85
N PRO A 133 7.19 -10.82 22.19
CA PRO A 133 7.53 -9.72 23.10
C PRO A 133 7.80 -10.25 24.51
N ARG A 134 8.83 -9.63 25.16
CA ARG A 134 9.10 -9.85 26.58
C ARG A 134 8.63 -8.68 27.46
N ARG A 135 8.18 -7.61 26.81
CA ARG A 135 7.66 -6.41 27.44
C ARG A 135 6.15 -6.48 27.58
N LEU A 136 5.61 -5.71 28.48
CA LEU A 136 4.21 -5.37 28.58
C LEU A 136 4.12 -3.90 28.94
N ASP A 137 3.87 -3.04 27.94
CA ASP A 137 3.82 -1.61 28.13
C ASP A 137 2.41 -1.17 28.51
N GLN A 138 2.32 0.00 29.16
CA GLN A 138 1.06 0.59 29.51
C GLN A 138 0.27 0.98 28.24
N ARG A 139 -0.99 0.60 28.20
CA ARG A 139 -1.90 0.97 27.12
C ARG A 139 -2.28 2.45 27.18
N SER A 140 -2.49 3.02 25.99
CA SER A 140 -2.94 4.39 25.79
C SER A 140 -4.31 4.39 25.11
N SER A 141 -5.10 5.44 25.31
CA SER A 141 -6.37 5.65 24.61
C SER A 141 -6.22 5.78 23.09
N GLN A 142 -5.01 6.08 22.60
CA GLN A 142 -4.71 6.19 21.18
C GLN A 142 -4.34 4.85 20.52
N ASP A 143 -4.14 3.77 21.27
CA ASP A 143 -3.63 2.51 20.75
C ASP A 143 -4.56 1.83 19.74
N LEU A 144 -5.86 2.15 19.79
CA LEU A 144 -6.86 1.63 18.85
C LEU A 144 -7.37 2.70 17.87
N SER A 145 -6.80 3.90 17.87
CA SER A 145 -7.29 5.01 17.04
C SER A 145 -6.31 5.41 15.94
N SER A 146 -5.04 5.08 16.10
CA SER A 146 -4.01 5.45 15.11
C SER A 146 -2.79 4.55 15.19
N ALA A 147 -2.09 4.43 14.06
CA ALA A 147 -0.79 3.75 13.94
C ALA A 147 0.24 4.73 13.36
N GLN A 148 1.44 4.79 13.96
CA GLN A 148 2.53 5.64 13.49
C GLN A 148 3.33 4.93 12.40
N TRP A 149 3.63 5.63 11.30
CA TRP A 149 4.44 5.14 10.20
C TRP A 149 5.54 6.15 9.86
N ASP A 150 6.65 6.05 10.55
CA ASP A 150 7.79 6.96 10.42
C ASP A 150 7.36 8.44 10.51
N ARG A 151 7.15 9.11 9.38
CA ARG A 151 6.85 10.55 9.28
C ARG A 151 5.37 10.90 9.26
N PHE A 152 4.47 9.91 9.22
CA PHE A 152 3.03 10.14 9.19
C PHE A 152 2.30 9.16 10.09
N THR A 153 1.09 9.52 10.44
CA THR A 153 0.15 8.69 11.20
C THR A 153 -1.00 8.29 10.29
N VAL A 154 -1.51 7.09 10.46
CA VAL A 154 -2.71 6.59 9.80
C VAL A 154 -3.79 6.28 10.83
N ASP A 155 -5.04 6.41 10.44
CA ASP A 155 -6.21 6.18 11.28
C ASP A 155 -7.38 5.58 10.48
N HIS A 156 -8.56 5.55 11.08
CA HIS A 156 -9.77 5.00 10.46
C HIS A 156 -10.26 5.75 9.20
N ASP A 157 -9.79 6.97 8.98
CA ASP A 157 -10.12 7.78 7.80
C ASP A 157 -9.18 7.53 6.63
N ASP A 158 -8.31 6.53 6.75
CA ASP A 158 -7.38 6.13 5.72
C ASP A 158 -7.77 4.80 5.06
N VAL A 159 -7.33 4.65 3.81
CA VAL A 159 -7.36 3.41 3.03
C VAL A 159 -5.92 2.97 2.81
N VAL A 160 -5.65 1.68 2.98
CA VAL A 160 -4.36 1.06 2.68
C VAL A 160 -4.44 0.24 1.40
N PHE A 161 -3.36 0.31 0.62
CA PHE A 161 -3.08 -0.56 -0.53
C PHE A 161 -1.74 -1.21 -0.34
N ALA A 162 -1.66 -2.52 -0.58
CA ALA A 162 -0.43 -3.28 -0.46
C ALA A 162 -0.33 -4.39 -1.51
N ASP A 163 0.86 -4.56 -2.08
CA ASP A 163 1.24 -5.61 -3.01
C ASP A 163 2.76 -5.90 -2.92
N ASP A 164 3.33 -6.60 -3.90
CA ASP A 164 4.76 -6.96 -3.92
C ASP A 164 5.70 -5.75 -3.93
N ASP A 165 5.25 -4.57 -4.39
CA ASP A 165 6.07 -3.35 -4.43
C ASP A 165 6.10 -2.63 -3.07
N GLY A 166 5.11 -2.85 -2.21
CA GLY A 166 5.07 -2.29 -0.86
C GLY A 166 3.68 -1.91 -0.39
N VAL A 167 3.64 -0.91 0.49
CA VAL A 167 2.42 -0.45 1.17
C VAL A 167 2.32 1.06 1.10
N LEU A 168 1.15 1.57 0.78
CA LEU A 168 0.85 3.01 0.83
C LEU A 168 -0.56 3.28 1.38
N PHE A 169 -0.77 4.52 1.80
CA PHE A 169 -1.99 4.97 2.46
C PHE A 169 -2.56 6.21 1.76
N VAL A 170 -3.87 6.22 1.57
CA VAL A 170 -4.60 7.32 0.93
C VAL A 170 -5.74 7.77 1.86
N PRO A 171 -5.92 9.07 2.12
CA PRO A 171 -7.09 9.55 2.85
C PRO A 171 -8.37 9.14 2.14
N SER A 172 -9.36 8.63 2.89
CA SER A 172 -10.63 8.19 2.31
C SER A 172 -11.37 9.31 1.56
N SER A 173 -11.16 10.56 1.96
CA SER A 173 -11.70 11.74 1.27
C SER A 173 -11.11 11.97 -0.13
N ALA A 174 -9.96 11.37 -0.44
CA ALA A 174 -9.28 11.52 -1.72
C ALA A 174 -9.39 10.27 -2.60
N ILE A 175 -9.99 9.19 -2.10
CA ILE A 175 -9.90 7.86 -2.70
C ILE A 175 -10.50 7.81 -4.12
N GLU A 176 -11.65 8.42 -4.36
CA GLU A 176 -12.32 8.39 -5.65
C GLU A 176 -11.46 9.02 -6.74
N LYS A 177 -10.93 10.23 -6.49
CA LYS A 177 -10.07 10.92 -7.46
C LYS A 177 -8.74 10.18 -7.71
N VAL A 178 -8.18 9.52 -6.69
CA VAL A 178 -6.94 8.73 -6.83
C VAL A 178 -7.19 7.49 -7.67
N LEU A 179 -8.27 6.75 -7.42
CA LEU A 179 -8.61 5.55 -8.19
C LEU A 179 -8.98 5.90 -9.65
N GLU A 180 -9.67 7.01 -9.89
CA GLU A 180 -9.95 7.51 -11.24
C GLU A 180 -8.64 7.83 -11.99
N ALA A 181 -7.73 8.56 -11.34
CA ALA A 181 -6.42 8.89 -11.91
C ALA A 181 -5.59 7.61 -12.18
N ALA A 182 -5.52 6.68 -11.22
CA ALA A 182 -4.80 5.41 -11.36
C ALA A 182 -5.34 4.56 -12.52
N THR A 183 -6.66 4.49 -12.66
CA THR A 183 -7.31 3.78 -13.78
C THR A 183 -6.96 4.43 -15.13
N SER A 184 -6.92 5.76 -15.18
CA SER A 184 -6.52 6.50 -16.38
C SER A 184 -5.07 6.22 -16.77
N ILE A 185 -4.14 6.27 -15.78
CA ILE A 185 -2.71 5.96 -15.96
C ILE A 185 -2.55 4.53 -16.48
N CYS A 186 -3.14 3.56 -15.78
CA CYS A 186 -3.09 2.14 -16.14
C CYS A 186 -3.52 1.89 -17.60
N LYS A 187 -4.62 2.51 -18.06
CA LYS A 187 -5.10 2.37 -19.44
C LYS A 187 -4.10 2.88 -20.48
N VAL A 188 -3.43 4.00 -20.18
CA VAL A 188 -2.42 4.57 -21.09
C VAL A 188 -1.18 3.69 -21.11
N GLU A 189 -0.66 3.29 -19.96
CA GLU A 189 0.53 2.45 -19.85
C GLU A 189 0.33 1.08 -20.52
N ARG A 190 -0.82 0.43 -20.30
CA ARG A 190 -1.13 -0.85 -20.96
C ARG A 190 -1.14 -0.71 -22.48
N ARG A 191 -1.75 0.37 -23.02
CA ARG A 191 -1.74 0.65 -24.46
C ARG A 191 -0.32 0.87 -24.99
N GLN A 192 0.52 1.60 -24.23
CA GLN A 192 1.92 1.81 -24.61
C GLN A 192 2.70 0.49 -24.59
N ALA A 193 2.51 -0.34 -23.57
CA ALA A 193 3.12 -1.65 -23.48
C ALA A 193 2.72 -2.57 -24.65
N ASP A 194 1.42 -2.65 -24.96
CA ASP A 194 0.91 -3.41 -26.11
C ASP A 194 1.53 -2.93 -27.43
N THR A 195 1.67 -1.62 -27.59
CA THR A 195 2.28 -1.00 -28.75
C THR A 195 3.77 -1.31 -28.86
N ILE A 196 4.47 -1.39 -27.72
CA ILE A 196 5.89 -1.85 -27.69
C ILE A 196 5.98 -3.31 -28.09
N GLN A 197 5.11 -4.17 -27.56
CA GLN A 197 5.06 -5.58 -27.91
C GLN A 197 4.75 -5.80 -29.41
N ALA A 198 3.98 -4.91 -30.01
CA ALA A 198 3.72 -4.88 -31.44
C ALA A 198 4.88 -4.31 -32.28
N GLY A 199 6.02 -3.99 -31.68
CA GLY A 199 7.27 -3.60 -32.36
C GLY A 199 7.51 -2.10 -32.46
N LYS A 200 6.62 -1.21 -31.97
CA LYS A 200 6.83 0.23 -31.98
C LYS A 200 7.43 0.70 -30.66
N LYS A 201 8.70 1.13 -30.68
CA LYS A 201 9.46 1.54 -29.50
C LYS A 201 8.77 2.69 -28.74
N LEU A 202 8.99 2.74 -27.42
CA LEU A 202 8.48 3.84 -26.59
C LEU A 202 8.98 5.21 -27.08
N SER A 203 10.24 5.32 -27.47
CA SER A 203 10.81 6.55 -28.03
C SER A 203 10.04 7.06 -29.26
N GLU A 204 9.60 6.17 -30.13
CA GLU A 204 8.78 6.52 -31.31
C GLU A 204 7.36 6.97 -30.90
N GLN A 205 6.77 6.29 -29.91
CA GLN A 205 5.43 6.66 -29.41
C GLN A 205 5.44 8.06 -28.77
N LEU A 206 6.53 8.42 -28.08
CA LEU A 206 6.71 9.67 -27.38
C LEU A 206 7.27 10.78 -28.28
N ASP A 207 7.59 10.49 -29.56
CA ASP A 207 8.29 11.44 -30.46
C ASP A 207 9.55 12.04 -29.79
N PHE A 208 10.38 11.12 -29.30
CA PHE A 208 11.52 11.45 -28.45
C PHE A 208 12.58 12.29 -29.19
N ASP A 209 12.71 12.14 -30.52
CA ASP A 209 13.60 12.93 -31.33
C ASP A 209 13.21 14.41 -31.33
N SER A 210 11.90 14.71 -31.41
CA SER A 210 11.37 16.08 -31.27
C SER A 210 11.62 16.65 -29.86
N TYR A 211 11.52 15.80 -28.80
CA TYR A 211 11.89 16.23 -27.47
C TYR A 211 13.37 16.63 -27.38
N ILE A 212 14.28 15.77 -27.90
CA ILE A 212 15.72 16.06 -27.90
C ILE A 212 16.02 17.37 -28.61
N ALA A 213 15.48 17.58 -29.82
CA ALA A 213 15.68 18.82 -30.57
C ALA A 213 15.22 20.08 -29.82
N LYS A 214 14.06 20.00 -29.14
CA LYS A 214 13.56 21.11 -28.30
C LYS A 214 14.43 21.36 -27.08
N ARG A 215 14.83 20.29 -26.38
CA ARG A 215 15.71 20.38 -25.19
C ARG A 215 17.08 20.97 -25.54
N ASP A 216 17.64 20.58 -26.68
CA ASP A 216 18.95 21.05 -27.10
C ASP A 216 18.93 22.56 -27.46
N SER A 217 17.78 23.08 -27.89
CA SER A 217 17.55 24.50 -28.12
C SER A 217 17.11 25.27 -26.86
N ASP A 218 16.43 24.61 -25.93
CA ASP A 218 15.98 25.16 -24.64
C ASP A 218 16.20 24.14 -23.52
N PRO A 219 17.32 24.24 -22.76
CA PRO A 219 17.61 23.31 -21.65
C PRO A 219 16.56 23.28 -20.54
N SER A 220 15.64 24.24 -20.48
CA SER A 220 14.52 24.27 -19.54
C SER A 220 13.33 23.41 -20.01
N TYR A 221 13.34 22.94 -21.27
CA TYR A 221 12.30 22.10 -21.83
C TYR A 221 12.45 20.66 -21.32
N THR A 222 11.57 20.24 -20.41
CA THR A 222 11.62 18.93 -19.77
C THR A 222 10.79 17.88 -20.52
N LEU A 223 11.12 16.60 -20.33
CA LEU A 223 10.32 15.51 -20.89
C LEU A 223 8.86 15.56 -20.35
N ARG A 224 8.66 15.90 -19.09
CA ARG A 224 7.31 16.10 -18.53
C ARG A 224 6.50 17.14 -19.29
N LYS A 225 7.11 18.27 -19.66
CA LYS A 225 6.46 19.31 -20.49
C LYS A 225 6.09 18.75 -21.85
N HIS A 226 7.01 18.04 -22.50
CA HIS A 226 6.79 17.41 -23.79
C HIS A 226 5.63 16.41 -23.76
N LEU A 227 5.58 15.55 -22.74
CA LEU A 227 4.54 14.56 -22.57
C LEU A 227 3.17 15.19 -22.30
N ARG A 228 3.10 16.23 -21.48
CA ARG A 228 1.84 16.97 -21.24
C ARG A 228 1.29 17.59 -22.51
N GLU A 229 2.14 18.16 -23.36
CA GLU A 229 1.73 18.72 -24.66
C GLU A 229 1.15 17.63 -25.60
N ARG A 230 1.51 16.36 -25.41
CA ARG A 230 1.10 15.22 -26.25
C ARG A 230 0.06 14.30 -25.61
N GLY A 231 -0.38 14.59 -24.39
CA GLY A 231 -1.32 13.75 -23.66
C GLY A 231 -0.76 12.39 -23.22
N GLY A 232 0.56 12.28 -23.12
CA GLY A 232 1.25 11.08 -22.61
C GLY A 232 1.14 10.96 -21.08
N ALA A 233 1.07 9.74 -20.55
CA ALA A 233 0.92 9.47 -19.13
C ALA A 233 2.21 9.02 -18.42
N VAL A 234 3.33 8.97 -19.12
CA VAL A 234 4.61 8.51 -18.57
C VAL A 234 5.31 9.71 -17.90
N GLU A 235 5.62 9.60 -16.64
CA GLU A 235 6.24 10.59 -15.75
C GLU A 235 5.34 11.81 -15.40
N GLU A 236 4.90 11.84 -14.18
CA GLU A 236 4.24 13.01 -13.57
C GLU A 236 5.09 13.72 -12.51
#